data_cda3537e0bdd87e4c2210f1e084ed262
#
_entry.id   cda3537e0bdd87e4c2210f1e084ed262
#
_cell.length_a   1.000
_cell.length_b   1.000
_cell.length_c   1.000
_cell.angle_alpha   90.00
_cell.angle_beta   90.00
_cell.angle_gamma   90.00
#
_symmetry.space_group_name_H-M   'P 1'
#
loop_
_entity.id
_entity.type
_entity.pdbx_description
1 polymer ?
#
loop_
_entity_poly.entity_id
_entity_poly.type
_entity_poly.pdbx_seq_one_letter_code
_entity_poly.pdbx_strand_id
1 'polypeptide(L)'
;HNVLVAAIYLIIVADYRKILVYGADHSWHEQIVVTKDNILRIREDHFKYELDERPISEREEMYEPIYKFSFAESGDREIYKLHEIFDAYSKVHLGYWVLKGYSEYRGVKIYNLSNKSYIDAFDRYMK
;
A
#
# COMPACT_ATOMS: atom_id res chain seq x y z
N HIS A 1 -5.56 6.76 -4.39
CA HIS A 1 -5.83 7.43 -3.10
C HIS A 1 -5.69 6.42 -1.97
N ASN A 2 -4.98 6.81 -0.89
CA ASN A 2 -4.78 5.95 0.28
C ASN A 2 -5.65 6.45 1.44
N VAL A 3 -6.56 5.60 1.91
CA VAL A 3 -7.49 5.92 3.01
C VAL A 3 -6.74 6.25 4.30
N LEU A 4 -5.61 5.58 4.59
CA LEU A 4 -4.83 5.83 5.80
C LEU A 4 -4.22 7.24 5.81
N VAL A 5 -3.73 7.73 4.66
CA VAL A 5 -3.23 9.10 4.52
C VAL A 5 -4.34 10.11 4.85
N ALA A 6 -5.54 9.89 4.30
CA ALA A 6 -6.69 10.75 4.58
C ALA A 6 -7.11 10.70 6.05
N ALA A 7 -7.14 9.51 6.65
CA ALA A 7 -7.49 9.34 8.07
C ALA A 7 -6.50 10.06 9.00
N ILE A 8 -5.20 9.90 8.77
CA ILE A 8 -4.17 10.59 9.57
C ILE A 8 -4.30 12.11 9.42
N TYR A 9 -4.53 12.62 8.20
CA TYR A 9 -4.77 14.04 7.97
C TYR A 9 -5.94 14.56 8.81
N LEU A 10 -7.08 13.88 8.79
CA LEU A 10 -8.27 14.26 9.54
C LEU A 10 -8.01 14.27 11.06
N ILE A 11 -7.25 13.29 11.58
CA ILE A 11 -6.88 13.23 12.99
C ILE A 11 -5.97 14.41 13.39
N ILE A 12 -5.03 14.81 12.51
CA ILE A 12 -4.19 15.99 12.72
C ILE A 12 -5.07 17.26 12.77
N VAL A 13 -6.01 17.38 11.83
CA VAL A 13 -6.93 18.53 11.78
C VAL A 13 -7.84 18.59 13.02
N ALA A 14 -8.24 17.42 13.55
CA ALA A 14 -9.03 17.31 14.77
C ALA A 14 -8.22 17.62 16.07
N ASP A 15 -6.97 18.09 15.93
CA ASP A 15 -6.09 18.57 16.99
C ASP A 15 -5.67 17.51 18.02
N TYR A 16 -5.62 16.23 17.63
CA TYR A 16 -5.01 15.21 18.47
C TYR A 16 -3.49 15.42 18.52
N ARG A 17 -2.91 15.30 19.71
CA ARG A 17 -1.48 15.57 19.92
C ARG A 17 -0.57 14.38 19.63
N LYS A 18 -1.14 13.19 19.58
CA LYS A 18 -0.40 11.94 19.37
C LYS A 18 -1.23 10.98 18.55
N ILE A 19 -0.62 10.42 17.51
CA ILE A 19 -1.23 9.42 16.62
C ILE A 19 -0.36 8.17 16.65
N LEU A 20 -0.98 7.02 16.85
CA LEU A 20 -0.34 5.70 16.83
C LEU A 20 -0.90 4.89 15.66
N VAL A 21 -0.04 4.46 14.75
CA VAL A 21 -0.40 3.67 13.57
C VAL A 21 -0.02 2.21 13.81
N TYR A 22 -0.97 1.29 13.66
CA TYR A 22 -0.78 -0.14 13.79
C TYR A 22 -1.26 -0.88 12.54
N GLY A 23 -0.62 -2.02 12.23
CA GLY A 23 -1.06 -2.92 11.17
C GLY A 23 -0.97 -2.34 9.76
N ALA A 24 -0.16 -1.31 9.57
CA ALA A 24 0.06 -0.65 8.29
C ALA A 24 1.42 -1.08 7.71
N ASP A 25 1.49 -2.28 7.17
CA ASP A 25 2.71 -2.85 6.60
C ASP A 25 3.08 -2.24 5.24
N HIS A 26 2.11 -1.95 4.38
CA HIS A 26 2.30 -1.38 3.04
C HIS A 26 3.25 -2.21 2.15
N SER A 27 3.12 -3.52 2.24
CA SER A 27 3.95 -4.51 1.54
C SER A 27 3.47 -4.87 0.13
N TRP A 28 2.64 -4.05 -0.49
CA TRP A 28 2.03 -4.34 -1.80
C TRP A 28 3.03 -4.69 -2.90
N HIS A 29 4.20 -4.08 -2.89
CA HIS A 29 5.25 -4.37 -3.87
C HIS A 29 5.83 -5.78 -3.74
N GLU A 30 5.73 -6.41 -2.56
CA GLU A 30 6.14 -7.80 -2.35
C GLU A 30 5.18 -8.79 -3.05
N GLN A 31 3.98 -8.34 -3.42
CA GLN A 31 2.96 -9.16 -4.05
C GLN A 31 2.99 -9.06 -5.59
N ILE A 32 3.83 -8.19 -6.14
CA ILE A 32 3.96 -8.03 -7.58
C ILE A 32 4.78 -9.19 -8.15
N VAL A 33 4.24 -9.85 -9.15
CA VAL A 33 4.91 -10.92 -9.89
C VAL A 33 4.77 -10.69 -11.39
N VAL A 34 5.76 -11.14 -12.16
CA VAL A 34 5.70 -11.21 -13.63
C VAL A 34 5.62 -12.69 -14.00
N THR A 35 4.54 -13.07 -14.66
CA THR A 35 4.28 -14.44 -15.05
C THR A 35 4.93 -14.79 -16.39
N LYS A 36 4.93 -16.08 -16.79
CA LYS A 36 5.61 -16.58 -18.01
C LYS A 36 5.11 -15.96 -19.29
N ASP A 37 3.87 -15.48 -19.32
CA ASP A 37 3.27 -14.71 -20.40
C ASP A 37 3.71 -13.24 -20.43
N ASN A 38 4.64 -12.86 -19.54
CA ASN A 38 5.18 -11.52 -19.38
C ASN A 38 4.13 -10.48 -18.97
N ILE A 39 3.09 -10.91 -18.27
CA ILE A 39 2.04 -10.05 -17.70
C ILE A 39 2.33 -9.76 -16.23
N LEU A 40 2.12 -8.51 -15.84
CA LEU A 40 2.22 -8.08 -14.45
C LEU A 40 0.95 -8.47 -13.68
N ARG A 41 1.12 -9.25 -12.62
CA ARG A 41 0.04 -9.79 -11.81
C ARG A 41 0.26 -9.49 -10.33
N ILE A 42 -0.82 -9.58 -9.57
CA ILE A 42 -0.76 -9.48 -8.10
C ILE A 42 -1.01 -10.84 -7.48
N ARG A 43 -0.17 -11.19 -6.51
CA ARG A 43 -0.34 -12.35 -5.66
C ARG A 43 -1.14 -11.95 -4.43
N GLU A 44 -2.44 -12.21 -4.44
CA GLU A 44 -3.32 -11.90 -3.31
C GLU A 44 -3.26 -12.97 -2.22
N ASP A 45 -2.18 -12.96 -1.43
CA ASP A 45 -2.03 -13.91 -0.32
C ASP A 45 -2.93 -13.56 0.90
N HIS A 46 -3.45 -12.34 0.97
CA HIS A 46 -4.16 -11.85 2.17
C HIS A 46 -5.58 -12.38 2.35
N PHE A 47 -6.21 -12.91 1.30
CA PHE A 47 -7.61 -13.37 1.36
C PHE A 47 -7.77 -14.88 1.25
N LYS A 48 -6.70 -15.63 1.02
CA LYS A 48 -6.73 -17.08 0.95
C LYS A 48 -6.22 -17.65 2.27
N TYR A 49 -7.13 -17.90 3.20
CA TYR A 49 -6.86 -18.61 4.46
C TYR A 49 -6.50 -20.08 4.26
N GLU A 50 -6.64 -20.61 3.08
CA GLU A 50 -6.15 -21.92 2.70
C GLU A 50 -4.74 -21.79 2.16
N LEU A 51 -3.78 -22.33 2.91
CA LEU A 51 -2.42 -22.54 2.44
C LEU A 51 -2.50 -23.47 1.22
N ASP A 52 -2.45 -22.88 0.05
CA ASP A 52 -2.33 -23.64 -1.19
C ASP A 52 -0.93 -24.24 -1.24
N GLU A 53 -0.82 -25.54 -0.98
CA GLU A 53 0.45 -26.28 -0.93
C GLU A 53 1.09 -26.48 -2.31
N ARG A 54 0.43 -26.05 -3.38
CA ARG A 54 0.97 -26.15 -4.73
C ARG A 54 2.23 -25.31 -4.90
N PRO A 55 3.19 -25.75 -5.73
CA PRO A 55 4.36 -24.93 -6.07
C PRO A 55 3.95 -23.56 -6.66
N ILE A 56 4.77 -22.53 -6.41
CA ILE A 56 4.50 -21.17 -6.91
C ILE A 56 4.30 -21.14 -8.41
N SER A 57 5.04 -21.99 -9.16
CA SER A 57 4.93 -22.12 -10.62
C SER A 57 3.57 -22.62 -11.12
N GLU A 58 2.82 -23.33 -10.27
CA GLU A 58 1.49 -23.83 -10.59
C GLU A 58 0.38 -22.87 -10.14
N ARG A 59 0.73 -21.87 -9.33
CA ARG A 59 -0.19 -20.83 -8.85
C ARG A 59 -0.25 -19.61 -9.77
N GLU A 60 0.70 -19.47 -10.70
CA GLU A 60 0.79 -18.28 -11.56
C GLU A 60 -0.50 -18.01 -12.34
N GLU A 61 -1.23 -19.06 -12.74
CA GLU A 61 -2.50 -18.94 -13.47
C GLU A 61 -3.65 -18.38 -12.61
N MET A 62 -3.48 -18.39 -11.27
CA MET A 62 -4.47 -17.88 -10.32
C MET A 62 -4.29 -16.39 -10.01
N TYR A 63 -3.18 -15.80 -10.44
CA TYR A 63 -2.91 -14.39 -10.15
C TYR A 63 -3.60 -13.50 -11.16
N GLU A 64 -4.25 -12.46 -10.67
CA GLU A 64 -4.97 -11.53 -11.54
C GLU A 64 -4.06 -10.42 -12.06
N PRO A 65 -4.22 -10.01 -13.35
CA PRO A 65 -3.56 -8.81 -13.85
C PRO A 65 -3.95 -7.57 -13.05
N ILE A 66 -3.01 -6.66 -12.87
CA ILE A 66 -3.28 -5.40 -12.17
C ILE A 66 -3.88 -4.41 -13.18
N TYR A 67 -5.18 -4.18 -13.07
CA TYR A 67 -5.91 -3.29 -13.96
C TYR A 67 -5.90 -1.85 -13.48
N LYS A 68 -5.79 -0.91 -14.42
CA LYS A 68 -6.01 0.50 -14.14
C LYS A 68 -7.46 0.75 -13.76
N PHE A 69 -7.66 1.64 -12.80
CA PHE A 69 -9.00 2.07 -12.45
C PHE A 69 -9.59 2.87 -13.63
N SER A 70 -10.73 2.45 -14.13
CA SER A 70 -11.46 3.13 -15.18
C SER A 70 -12.90 3.38 -14.73
N PHE A 71 -13.40 4.59 -14.97
CA PHE A 71 -14.82 4.91 -14.82
C PHE A 71 -15.64 4.56 -16.07
N ALA A 72 -14.97 4.12 -17.16
CA ALA A 72 -15.67 3.78 -18.39
C ALA A 72 -16.37 2.42 -18.27
N GLU A 73 -17.62 2.34 -18.68
CA GLU A 73 -18.40 1.10 -18.74
C GLU A 73 -17.94 0.15 -19.87
N SER A 74 -17.03 0.58 -20.74
CA SER A 74 -16.44 -0.23 -21.79
C SER A 74 -15.49 -1.28 -21.21
N GLY A 75 -15.73 -2.56 -21.53
CA GLY A 75 -15.11 -3.72 -20.91
C GLY A 75 -13.59 -3.93 -21.06
N ASP A 76 -12.90 -3.07 -21.77
CA ASP A 76 -11.43 -3.15 -21.95
C ASP A 76 -10.71 -2.41 -20.82
N ARG A 77 -10.28 -3.17 -19.80
CA ARG A 77 -9.45 -2.64 -18.72
C ARG A 77 -7.98 -2.67 -19.14
N GLU A 78 -7.34 -1.50 -19.16
CA GLU A 78 -5.90 -1.41 -19.39
C GLU A 78 -5.13 -1.98 -18.19
N ILE A 79 -4.12 -2.80 -18.48
CA ILE A 79 -3.22 -3.37 -17.45
C ILE A 79 -2.12 -2.37 -17.14
N TYR A 80 -1.82 -2.20 -15.85
CA TYR A 80 -0.70 -1.38 -15.40
C TYR A 80 0.64 -1.88 -15.93
N LYS A 81 1.49 -0.94 -16.30
CA LYS A 81 2.92 -1.20 -16.51
C LYS A 81 3.68 -1.05 -15.18
N LEU A 82 4.80 -1.75 -15.05
CA LEU A 82 5.56 -1.78 -13.80
C LEU A 82 5.94 -0.38 -13.28
N HIS A 83 6.41 0.49 -14.17
CA HIS A 83 6.79 1.86 -13.78
C HIS A 83 5.59 2.67 -13.28
N GLU A 84 4.39 2.46 -13.82
CA GLU A 84 3.18 3.15 -13.41
C GLU A 84 2.75 2.72 -12.00
N ILE A 85 2.91 1.43 -11.66
CA ILE A 85 2.63 0.91 -10.31
C ILE A 85 3.61 1.50 -9.30
N PHE A 86 4.90 1.49 -9.63
CA PHE A 86 5.90 2.08 -8.73
C PHE A 86 5.73 3.59 -8.57
N ASP A 87 5.32 4.31 -9.61
CA ASP A 87 4.96 5.71 -9.50
C ASP A 87 3.75 5.92 -8.56
N ALA A 88 2.72 5.09 -8.68
CA ALA A 88 1.57 5.13 -7.78
C ALA A 88 1.97 4.85 -6.32
N TYR A 89 2.80 3.85 -6.06
CA TYR A 89 3.29 3.52 -4.72
C TYR A 89 4.20 4.64 -4.17
N SER A 90 5.07 5.20 -5.01
CA SER A 90 5.91 6.34 -4.63
C SER A 90 5.06 7.52 -4.15
N LYS A 91 3.98 7.85 -4.86
CA LYS A 91 3.06 8.93 -4.47
C LYS A 91 2.36 8.66 -3.14
N VAL A 92 2.01 7.40 -2.86
CA VAL A 92 1.43 7.03 -1.55
C VAL A 92 2.45 7.25 -0.44
N HIS A 93 3.68 6.77 -0.60
CA HIS A 93 4.73 6.95 0.41
C HIS A 93 5.12 8.42 0.59
N LEU A 94 5.20 9.19 -0.50
CA LEU A 94 5.40 10.64 -0.43
C LEU A 94 4.29 11.33 0.39
N GLY A 95 3.06 10.86 0.29
CA GLY A 95 1.93 11.36 1.09
C GLY A 95 2.19 11.28 2.60
N TYR A 96 2.86 10.23 3.08
CA TYR A 96 3.23 10.11 4.49
C TYR A 96 4.32 11.11 4.90
N TRP A 97 5.28 11.40 4.04
CA TRP A 97 6.29 12.42 4.29
C TRP A 97 5.68 13.83 4.33
N VAL A 98 4.71 14.12 3.48
CA VAL A 98 3.95 15.38 3.53
C VAL A 98 3.17 15.46 4.86
N LEU A 99 2.52 14.38 5.29
CA LEU A 99 1.82 14.34 6.57
C LEU A 99 2.77 14.50 7.75
N LYS A 100 3.97 13.94 7.70
CA LYS A 100 4.99 14.16 8.73
C LYS A 100 5.29 15.66 8.88
N GLY A 101 5.62 16.33 7.78
CA GLY A 101 5.90 17.76 7.80
C GLY A 101 4.71 18.59 8.33
N TYR A 102 3.49 18.23 7.91
CA TYR A 102 2.28 18.90 8.41
C TYR A 102 2.03 18.63 9.90
N SER A 103 2.24 17.40 10.35
CA SER A 103 2.08 17.05 11.78
C SER A 103 3.08 17.78 12.66
N GLU A 104 4.34 17.91 12.23
CA GLU A 104 5.37 18.67 12.92
C GLU A 104 4.98 20.16 13.04
N TYR A 105 4.49 20.76 11.95
CA TYR A 105 3.97 22.13 11.95
C TYR A 105 2.81 22.31 12.95
N ARG A 106 1.93 21.31 13.09
CA ARG A 106 0.79 21.31 14.01
C ARG A 106 1.17 20.88 15.44
N GLY A 107 2.42 20.51 15.70
CA GLY A 107 2.87 19.99 16.99
C GLY A 107 2.27 18.61 17.36
N VAL A 108 1.93 17.83 16.35
CA VAL A 108 1.39 16.45 16.48
C VAL A 108 2.51 15.44 16.28
N LYS A 109 2.58 14.44 17.14
CA LYS A 109 3.55 13.33 17.00
C LYS A 109 2.86 12.11 16.42
N ILE A 110 3.44 11.54 15.37
CA ILE A 110 2.96 10.30 14.73
C ILE A 110 4.01 9.21 14.93
N TYR A 111 3.58 8.04 15.40
CA TYR A 111 4.43 6.88 15.58
C TYR A 111 3.87 5.68 14.82
N ASN A 112 4.75 4.95 14.13
CA ASN A 112 4.40 3.69 13.48
C ASN A 112 4.80 2.52 14.40
N LEU A 113 3.79 1.85 14.94
CA LEU A 113 3.94 0.67 15.80
C LEU A 113 3.65 -0.64 15.08
N SER A 114 3.46 -0.62 13.77
CA SER A 114 3.33 -1.85 12.99
C SER A 114 4.58 -2.71 13.17
N ASN A 115 4.44 -4.02 13.28
CA ASN A 115 5.56 -4.93 13.50
C ASN A 115 6.59 -4.85 12.36
N LYS A 116 6.12 -4.99 11.12
CA LYS A 116 6.86 -4.71 9.88
C LYS A 116 6.10 -3.63 9.11
N SER A 117 6.78 -2.64 8.56
CA SER A 117 6.12 -1.59 7.78
C SER A 117 7.11 -0.92 6.84
N TYR A 118 6.64 -0.66 5.62
CA TYR A 118 7.33 0.14 4.62
C TYR A 118 7.01 1.64 4.71
N ILE A 119 6.15 2.05 5.66
CA ILE A 119 5.97 3.47 5.98
C ILE A 119 7.14 3.91 6.86
N ASP A 120 8.11 4.57 6.25
CA ASP A 120 9.36 5.02 6.86
C ASP A 120 9.33 6.50 7.30
N ALA A 121 8.27 7.22 6.96
CA ALA A 121 8.12 8.63 7.32
C ALA A 121 7.93 8.86 8.82
N PHE A 122 7.35 7.92 9.55
CA PHE A 122 7.02 8.08 10.96
C PHE A 122 8.00 7.35 11.86
N ASP A 123 8.33 7.98 13.01
CA ASP A 123 9.21 7.38 13.98
C ASP A 123 8.63 6.07 14.54
N ARG A 124 9.50 5.12 14.85
CA ARG A 124 9.14 3.94 15.61
C ARG A 124 9.00 4.32 17.09
N TYR A 125 7.95 3.88 17.72
CA TYR A 125 7.81 4.06 19.17
C TYR A 125 8.74 3.07 19.85
N MET A 126 9.87 3.54 20.35
CA MET A 126 10.72 2.74 21.22
C MET A 126 10.11 2.75 22.63
N LYS A 127 9.81 1.56 23.16
CA LYS A 127 9.37 1.38 24.54
C LYS A 127 10.50 1.69 25.52
#